data_358560084167d08c4101aa7061777edd
#
_entry.id   358560084167d08c4101aa7061777edd
#
_cell.length_a   1.000
_cell.length_b   1.000
_cell.length_c   1.000
_cell.angle_alpha   90.00
_cell.angle_beta   90.00
_cell.angle_gamma   90.00
#
_symmetry.space_group_name_H-M   'P 1'
#
loop_
_entity.id
_entity.type
_entity.pdbx_description
1 polymer ?
#
loop_
_entity_poly.entity_id
_entity_poly.type
_entity_poly.pdbx_seq_one_letter_code
_entity_poly.pdbx_strand_id
1 'polypeptide(L)'
;MAKVDKIRKAVLFGDSDANIAFRDLCSLLISLGFSERIKGGHHIFSHRSVDEIINLQPKGNKAKPYQVKQVRNIITRYRLGVNDE
;
A
#
# COMPACT_ATOMS: atom_id res chain seq x y z
N MET A 1 13.65 11.39 8.96
CA MET A 1 12.34 10.85 8.65
C MET A 1 12.40 9.79 7.60
N ALA A 2 11.75 8.71 7.82
CA ALA A 2 11.71 7.65 6.83
C ALA A 2 10.82 8.06 5.66
N LYS A 3 11.24 7.73 4.47
CA LYS A 3 10.46 7.97 3.29
C LYS A 3 9.09 7.30 3.36
N VAL A 4 9.05 6.16 3.99
CA VAL A 4 7.81 5.40 4.15
C VAL A 4 6.76 6.15 4.95
N ASP A 5 7.18 6.93 5.96
CA ASP A 5 6.22 7.72 6.72
C ASP A 5 5.56 8.78 5.86
N LYS A 6 6.30 9.36 4.95
CA LYS A 6 5.76 10.35 4.05
C LYS A 6 4.76 9.73 3.09
N ILE A 7 5.10 8.55 2.57
CA ILE A 7 4.20 7.84 1.66
C ILE A 7 2.93 7.43 2.40
N ARG A 8 3.07 6.95 3.61
CA ARG A 8 1.92 6.54 4.40
C ARG A 8 0.96 7.71 4.62
N LYS A 9 1.51 8.87 4.94
CA LYS A 9 0.68 10.06 5.12
C LYS A 9 -0.02 10.44 3.84
N ALA A 10 0.67 10.39 2.70
CA ALA A 10 0.08 10.72 1.42
C ALA A 10 -1.06 9.78 1.07
N VAL A 11 -0.88 8.50 1.32
CA VAL A 11 -1.92 7.50 1.05
C VAL A 11 -3.13 7.71 1.95
N LEU A 12 -2.88 7.91 3.24
CA LEU A 12 -3.97 8.07 4.21
C LEU A 12 -4.72 9.37 4.01
N PHE A 13 -4.02 10.41 3.63
CA PHE A 13 -4.65 11.71 3.42
C PHE A 13 -5.56 11.73 2.21
N GLY A 14 -5.21 10.99 1.17
CA GLY A 14 -6.11 10.80 0.04
C GLY A 14 -6.11 11.88 -1.02
N ASP A 15 -5.18 12.82 -0.96
CA ASP A 15 -5.13 13.92 -1.92
C ASP A 15 -4.34 13.62 -3.17
N SER A 16 -3.53 12.57 -3.16
CA SER A 16 -2.55 12.35 -4.21
C SER A 16 -2.66 10.98 -4.82
N ASP A 17 -3.86 10.41 -4.85
CA ASP A 17 -4.03 9.03 -5.31
C ASP A 17 -3.49 8.80 -6.72
N ALA A 18 -3.55 9.79 -7.58
CA ALA A 18 -3.04 9.66 -8.95
C ALA A 18 -1.53 9.87 -9.05
N ASN A 19 -0.87 10.25 -7.96
CA ASN A 19 0.54 10.61 -7.99
C ASN A 19 1.41 9.77 -7.06
N ILE A 20 0.93 8.60 -6.68
CA ILE A 20 1.71 7.69 -5.84
C ILE A 20 2.52 6.77 -6.74
N ALA A 21 3.83 6.76 -6.58
CA ALA A 21 4.67 5.86 -7.34
C ALA A 21 4.38 4.42 -6.92
N PHE A 22 4.33 3.52 -7.90
CA PHE A 22 4.00 2.12 -7.63
C PHE A 22 4.98 1.50 -6.63
N ARG A 23 6.28 1.74 -6.84
CA ARG A 23 7.28 1.18 -5.94
C ARG A 23 7.13 1.70 -4.51
N ASP A 24 6.67 2.93 -4.38
CA ASP A 24 6.45 3.52 -3.06
C ASP A 24 5.28 2.85 -2.35
N LEU A 25 4.21 2.57 -3.09
CA LEU A 25 3.08 1.87 -2.50
C LEU A 25 3.49 0.46 -2.06
N CYS A 26 4.27 -0.23 -2.88
CA CYS A 26 4.78 -1.54 -2.52
C CYS A 26 5.66 -1.48 -1.27
N SER A 27 6.53 -0.48 -1.20
CA SER A 27 7.40 -0.31 -0.03
C SER A 27 6.59 -0.06 1.23
N LEU A 28 5.53 0.71 1.12
CA LEU A 28 4.64 0.95 2.25
C LEU A 28 4.05 -0.37 2.75
N LEU A 29 3.54 -1.19 1.83
CA LEU A 29 2.94 -2.46 2.22
C LEU A 29 3.95 -3.38 2.90
N ILE A 30 5.17 -3.43 2.36
CA ILE A 30 6.23 -4.24 2.99
C ILE A 30 6.49 -3.74 4.40
N SER A 31 6.55 -2.42 4.57
CA SER A 31 6.81 -1.85 5.89
C SER A 31 5.72 -2.15 6.90
N LEU A 32 4.50 -2.40 6.41
CA LEU A 32 3.37 -2.74 7.27
C LEU A 32 3.29 -4.24 7.57
N GLY A 33 4.23 -5.02 7.06
CA GLY A 33 4.28 -6.44 7.37
C GLY A 33 3.69 -7.34 6.31
N PHE A 34 3.35 -6.80 5.14
CA PHE A 34 2.85 -7.63 4.06
C PHE A 34 3.98 -8.41 3.41
N SER A 35 3.65 -9.60 2.94
CA SER A 35 4.55 -10.40 2.10
C SER A 35 4.16 -10.18 0.65
N GLU A 36 5.15 -10.06 -0.21
CA GLU A 36 4.92 -9.80 -1.62
C GLU A 36 5.28 -11.03 -2.45
N ARG A 37 4.42 -11.35 -3.39
CA ARG A 37 4.69 -12.38 -4.38
C ARG A 37 4.39 -11.80 -5.75
N ILE A 38 5.31 -11.98 -6.68
CA ILE A 38 5.14 -11.43 -8.02
C ILE A 38 4.86 -12.57 -8.97
N LYS A 39 3.76 -12.46 -9.72
CA LYS A 39 3.35 -13.46 -10.67
C LYS A 39 2.88 -12.77 -11.94
N GLY A 40 3.63 -12.95 -13.01
CA GLY A 40 3.36 -12.19 -14.23
C GLY A 40 3.56 -10.72 -13.90
N GLY A 41 2.69 -9.86 -14.30
CA GLY A 41 2.79 -8.44 -13.97
C GLY A 41 2.11 -8.08 -12.67
N HIS A 42 1.68 -9.06 -11.88
CA HIS A 42 0.90 -8.81 -10.69
C HIS A 42 1.75 -8.92 -9.43
N HIS A 43 1.62 -7.94 -8.55
CA HIS A 43 2.28 -7.94 -7.25
C HIS A 43 1.22 -8.27 -6.21
N ILE A 44 1.32 -9.44 -5.61
CA ILE A 44 0.29 -9.97 -4.72
C ILE A 44 0.80 -9.86 -3.29
N PHE A 45 0.04 -9.14 -2.47
CA PHE A 45 0.42 -8.89 -1.08
C PHE A 45 -0.54 -9.58 -0.13
N SER A 46 0.01 -10.20 0.89
CA SER A 46 -0.79 -10.84 1.93
C SER A 46 -0.22 -10.51 3.29
N HIS A 47 -1.09 -10.55 4.30
CA HIS A 47 -0.72 -10.21 5.67
C HIS A 47 -1.50 -11.10 6.60
N ARG A 48 -0.84 -11.62 7.64
CA ARG A 48 -1.47 -12.58 8.55
C ARG A 48 -2.71 -12.04 9.24
N SER A 49 -2.77 -10.73 9.43
CA SER A 49 -3.88 -10.10 10.14
C SER A 49 -4.93 -9.49 9.21
N VAL A 50 -4.78 -9.65 7.90
CA VAL A 50 -5.67 -9.06 6.91
C VAL A 50 -6.27 -10.18 6.08
N ASP A 51 -7.60 -10.24 6.05
CA ASP A 51 -8.27 -11.29 5.30
C ASP A 51 -8.18 -11.10 3.80
N GLU A 52 -8.09 -9.85 3.35
CA GLU A 52 -8.04 -9.58 1.92
C GLU A 52 -6.64 -9.78 1.37
N ILE A 53 -6.58 -10.20 0.12
CA ILE A 53 -5.34 -10.26 -0.64
C ILE A 53 -5.31 -9.02 -1.53
N ILE A 54 -4.20 -8.30 -1.50
CA ILE A 54 -4.05 -7.10 -2.33
C ILE A 54 -3.29 -7.46 -3.58
N ASN A 55 -3.90 -7.20 -4.74
CA ASN A 55 -3.30 -7.50 -6.02
C ASN A 55 -3.06 -6.17 -6.73
N LEU A 56 -1.80 -5.79 -6.88
CA LEU A 56 -1.44 -4.51 -7.47
C LEU A 56 -0.76 -4.71 -8.82
N GLN A 57 -1.03 -3.77 -9.71
CA GLN A 57 -0.44 -3.76 -11.03
C GLN A 57 -0.12 -2.32 -11.38
N PRO A 58 1.10 -2.03 -11.83
CA PRO A 58 1.45 -0.64 -12.10
C PRO A 58 0.83 -0.14 -13.38
N LYS A 59 0.67 1.18 -13.45
CA LYS A 59 0.33 1.88 -14.67
C LYS A 59 1.51 2.78 -14.97
N GLY A 60 2.37 2.35 -15.89
CA GLY A 60 3.66 2.99 -16.03
C GLY A 60 4.45 2.82 -14.75
N ASN A 61 4.89 3.91 -14.16
CA ASN A 61 5.61 3.84 -12.90
C ASN A 61 4.75 4.25 -11.70
N LYS A 62 3.43 4.38 -11.90
CA LYS A 62 2.54 4.84 -10.86
C LYS A 62 1.56 3.76 -10.45
N ALA A 63 1.08 3.86 -9.21
CA ALA A 63 -0.02 3.03 -8.76
C ALA A 63 -1.31 3.56 -9.34
N LYS A 64 -2.24 2.66 -9.61
CA LYS A 64 -3.56 3.08 -10.08
C LYS A 64 -4.34 3.69 -8.92
N PRO A 65 -5.07 4.79 -9.15
CA PRO A 65 -5.75 5.46 -8.04
C PRO A 65 -6.68 4.55 -7.24
N TYR A 66 -7.39 3.63 -7.88
CA TYR A 66 -8.29 2.76 -7.14
C TYR A 66 -7.54 1.79 -6.25
N GLN A 67 -6.30 1.47 -6.62
CA GLN A 67 -5.46 0.61 -5.79
C GLN A 67 -4.96 1.35 -4.56
N VAL A 68 -4.59 2.62 -4.74
CA VAL A 68 -4.22 3.45 -3.60
C VAL A 68 -5.37 3.53 -2.61
N LYS A 69 -6.57 3.72 -3.13
CA LYS A 69 -7.77 3.77 -2.29
C LYS A 69 -8.00 2.45 -1.57
N GLN A 70 -7.79 1.34 -2.25
CA GLN A 70 -7.93 0.02 -1.64
C GLN A 70 -6.96 -0.16 -0.49
N VAL A 71 -5.70 0.22 -0.72
CA VAL A 71 -4.68 0.11 0.33
C VAL A 71 -5.05 0.99 1.51
N ARG A 72 -5.48 2.21 1.25
CA ARG A 72 -5.90 3.13 2.32
C ARG A 72 -7.02 2.52 3.15
N ASN A 73 -8.02 1.95 2.50
CA ASN A 73 -9.15 1.35 3.20
C ASN A 73 -8.71 0.18 4.08
N ILE A 74 -7.77 -0.62 3.59
CA ILE A 74 -7.27 -1.75 4.35
C ILE A 74 -6.45 -1.28 5.55
N ILE A 75 -5.58 -0.30 5.34
CA ILE A 75 -4.81 0.25 6.44
C ILE A 75 -5.73 0.77 7.54
N THR A 76 -6.77 1.47 7.14
CA THR A 76 -7.72 2.05 8.08
C THR A 76 -8.53 0.97 8.79
N ARG A 77 -9.04 0.01 8.02
CA ARG A 77 -9.90 -1.03 8.60
C ARG A 77 -9.16 -1.89 9.61
N TYR A 78 -7.94 -2.24 9.31
CA TYR A 78 -7.16 -3.13 10.18
C TYR A 78 -6.19 -2.38 11.07
N ARG A 79 -6.21 -1.04 11.01
CA ARG A 79 -5.38 -0.18 11.85
C ARG A 79 -3.90 -0.53 11.75
N LEU A 80 -3.46 -0.77 10.53
CA LEU A 80 -2.07 -1.15 10.30
C LEU A 80 -1.15 0.05 10.50
N GLY A 81 0.01 -0.21 11.08
CA GLY A 81 0.98 0.85 11.28
C GLY A 81 0.62 1.83 12.36
N VAL A 82 -0.43 1.56 13.12
CA VAL A 82 -0.80 2.40 14.24
C VAL A 82 0.10 2.05 15.41
N ASN A 83 0.62 3.08 16.02
CA ASN A 83 1.48 2.93 17.16
C ASN A 83 0.66 3.00 18.42
N ASP A 84 0.65 1.95 19.20
CA ASP A 84 -0.28 1.80 20.30
C ASP A 84 0.26 2.19 21.64
N GLU A 85 1.43 2.75 21.71
CA GLU A 85 1.93 3.06 23.02
C GLU A 85 1.28 4.12 23.74
#